data_fe9cbce138328b42576b8f6306f4f69d
#
_entry.id   fe9cbce138328b42576b8f6306f4f69d
#
_cell.length_a   1.000
_cell.length_b   1.000
_cell.length_c   1.000
_cell.angle_alpha   90.00
_cell.angle_beta   90.00
_cell.angle_gamma   90.00
#
_symmetry.space_group_name_H-M   'P 1'
#
loop_
_entity.id
_entity.type
_entity.pdbx_description
1 polymer ?
#
loop_
_entity_poly.entity_id
_entity_poly.type
_entity_poly.pdbx_seq_one_letter_code
_entity_poly.pdbx_strand_id
1 'polypeptide(L)'
;MHAADMDALLFMSEREFTYFAGFQSNFWQSPTRPWFLILPAEGKPIAVIPSIGKNALSISWIDDVRIWTSPNPEDEGISLLSDTLKGLSKRHGRVGVPMGSETHLRMPANDVVKLKSALGHVDMVDATAILRNLRMVKSDWEIAKHKYICRLVSDAYENFGNIAKSGMSEREILAAHRLDVLSRGADSVPYIVATAAQDGTDDAIRFPNDRPLVDGDVLFIDTGAEIDG
;
A
#
# COMPACT_ATOMS: atom_id res chain seq x y z
N MET A 1 17.87 -3.65 11.41
CA MET A 1 17.48 -4.79 12.26
C MET A 1 18.51 -5.06 13.34
N HIS A 2 19.79 -5.29 13.01
CA HIS A 2 20.82 -5.61 14.01
C HIS A 2 20.92 -4.57 15.15
N ALA A 3 20.93 -3.28 14.83
CA ALA A 3 20.99 -2.20 15.82
C ALA A 3 19.73 -2.10 16.73
N ALA A 4 18.67 -2.82 16.41
CA ALA A 4 17.42 -2.84 17.15
C ALA A 4 17.12 -4.23 17.75
N ASP A 5 18.11 -5.13 17.72
CA ASP A 5 18.01 -6.52 18.22
C ASP A 5 16.76 -7.26 17.70
N MET A 6 16.52 -7.18 16.39
CA MET A 6 15.42 -7.86 15.72
C MET A 6 15.95 -8.98 14.82
N ASP A 7 15.35 -10.17 14.95
CA ASP A 7 15.70 -11.36 14.16
C ASP A 7 15.07 -11.35 12.77
N ALA A 8 13.91 -10.70 12.64
CA ALA A 8 13.20 -10.55 11.37
C ALA A 8 12.29 -9.32 11.39
N LEU A 9 11.86 -8.89 10.19
CA LEU A 9 10.72 -7.99 9.99
C LEU A 9 9.58 -8.76 9.33
N LEU A 10 8.36 -8.48 9.76
CA LEU A 10 7.14 -9.05 9.20
C LEU A 10 6.31 -7.94 8.55
N PHE A 11 5.96 -8.13 7.29
CA PHE A 11 5.13 -7.23 6.51
C PHE A 11 3.90 -7.95 5.97
N MET A 12 2.81 -7.21 5.80
CA MET A 12 1.55 -7.79 5.32
C MET A 12 0.71 -6.81 4.51
N SER A 13 1.21 -5.62 4.21
CA SER A 13 0.54 -4.65 3.36
C SER A 13 1.08 -4.69 1.93
N GLU A 14 0.27 -4.23 1.00
CA GLU A 14 0.64 -4.10 -0.42
C GLU A 14 1.92 -3.30 -0.61
N ARG A 15 2.03 -2.18 0.10
CA ARG A 15 3.16 -1.24 -0.05
C ARG A 15 4.51 -1.85 0.32
N GLU A 16 4.56 -2.67 1.39
CA GLU A 16 5.77 -3.38 1.74
C GLU A 16 6.08 -4.51 0.76
N PHE A 17 5.07 -5.26 0.31
CA PHE A 17 5.27 -6.27 -0.74
C PHE A 17 5.80 -5.66 -2.03
N THR A 18 5.22 -4.58 -2.50
CA THR A 18 5.72 -3.86 -3.67
C THR A 18 7.15 -3.38 -3.47
N TYR A 19 7.44 -2.76 -2.33
CA TYR A 19 8.75 -2.20 -2.05
C TYR A 19 9.85 -3.26 -1.93
N PHE A 20 9.61 -4.35 -1.21
CA PHE A 20 10.61 -5.37 -0.91
C PHE A 20 10.60 -6.56 -1.86
N ALA A 21 9.49 -6.89 -2.50
CA ALA A 21 9.37 -8.04 -3.39
C ALA A 21 9.15 -7.68 -4.86
N GLY A 22 8.87 -6.41 -5.17
CA GLY A 22 8.50 -5.98 -6.53
C GLY A 22 7.16 -6.56 -7.00
N PHE A 23 6.34 -7.07 -6.08
CA PHE A 23 5.09 -7.74 -6.40
C PHE A 23 3.89 -6.82 -6.24
N GLN A 24 3.09 -6.74 -7.30
CA GLN A 24 1.83 -5.98 -7.34
C GLN A 24 0.67 -6.89 -7.69
N SER A 25 -0.51 -6.62 -7.14
CA SER A 25 -1.73 -7.37 -7.42
C SER A 25 -2.98 -6.59 -7.03
N ASN A 26 -4.03 -6.67 -7.83
CA ASN A 26 -5.35 -6.15 -7.44
C ASN A 26 -6.00 -6.96 -6.30
N PHE A 27 -5.44 -8.10 -5.94
CA PHE A 27 -5.95 -8.92 -4.85
C PHE A 27 -5.85 -8.25 -3.48
N TRP A 28 -5.00 -7.24 -3.32
CA TRP A 28 -4.87 -6.45 -2.10
C TRP A 28 -6.16 -5.74 -1.66
N GLN A 29 -7.08 -5.52 -2.58
CA GLN A 29 -8.40 -4.94 -2.28
C GLN A 29 -9.32 -5.92 -1.54
N SER A 30 -9.04 -7.23 -1.57
CA SER A 30 -9.75 -8.22 -0.78
C SER A 30 -9.35 -8.16 0.70
N PRO A 31 -10.30 -8.12 1.65
CA PRO A 31 -9.97 -8.13 3.07
C PRO A 31 -9.54 -9.50 3.61
N THR A 32 -9.69 -10.56 2.80
CA THR A 32 -9.39 -11.94 3.18
C THR A 32 -8.05 -12.43 2.65
N ARG A 33 -7.63 -13.60 3.11
CA ARG A 33 -6.43 -14.30 2.63
C ARG A 33 -5.18 -13.44 2.75
N PRO A 34 -4.70 -13.21 3.97
CA PRO A 34 -3.52 -12.40 4.21
C PRO A 34 -2.27 -13.00 3.56
N TRP A 35 -1.40 -12.11 3.11
CA TRP A 35 -0.08 -12.43 2.59
C TRP A 35 0.95 -11.88 3.55
N PHE A 36 1.99 -12.64 3.81
CA PHE A 36 3.04 -12.28 4.74
C PHE A 36 4.39 -12.32 4.04
N LEU A 37 5.16 -11.24 4.16
CA LEU A 37 6.54 -11.15 3.72
C LEU A 37 7.42 -11.02 4.96
N ILE A 38 8.38 -11.90 5.09
CA ILE A 38 9.32 -11.92 6.21
C ILE A 38 10.70 -11.59 5.67
N LEU A 39 11.33 -10.58 6.23
CA LEU A 39 12.74 -10.27 5.98
C LEU A 39 13.57 -10.71 7.19
N PRO A 40 14.28 -11.84 7.13
CA PRO A 40 15.21 -12.24 8.18
C PRO A 40 16.35 -11.23 8.33
N ALA A 41 16.91 -11.10 9.53
CA ALA A 41 18.11 -10.29 9.75
C ALA A 41 19.31 -10.84 8.97
N GLU A 42 19.32 -12.15 8.72
CA GLU A 42 20.31 -12.86 7.91
C GLU A 42 19.60 -13.83 6.96
N GLY A 43 20.00 -13.86 5.69
CA GLY A 43 19.43 -14.73 4.67
C GLY A 43 18.51 -14.01 3.69
N LYS A 44 17.71 -14.80 2.96
CA LYS A 44 16.79 -14.29 1.93
C LYS A 44 15.38 -14.06 2.49
N PRO A 45 14.59 -13.18 1.87
CA PRO A 45 13.17 -13.00 2.20
C PRO A 45 12.38 -14.31 2.05
N ILE A 46 11.33 -14.42 2.87
CA ILE A 46 10.40 -15.55 2.86
C ILE A 46 8.99 -14.99 2.67
N ALA A 47 8.24 -15.55 1.73
CA ALA A 47 6.83 -15.24 1.56
C ALA A 47 5.97 -16.38 2.12
N VAL A 48 5.00 -16.06 2.99
CA VAL A 48 3.98 -16.99 3.47
C VAL A 48 2.65 -16.54 2.90
N ILE A 49 2.11 -17.28 1.93
CA ILE A 49 1.00 -16.81 1.09
C ILE A 49 -0.10 -17.87 0.90
N PRO A 50 -1.33 -17.46 0.56
CA PRO A 50 -2.38 -18.39 0.21
C PRO A 50 -2.07 -19.14 -1.09
N SER A 51 -2.58 -20.37 -1.23
CA SER A 51 -2.36 -21.22 -2.40
C SER A 51 -2.75 -20.56 -3.73
N ILE A 52 -3.77 -19.70 -3.72
CA ILE A 52 -4.19 -18.91 -4.89
C ILE A 52 -3.09 -17.95 -5.40
N GLY A 53 -2.17 -17.53 -4.53
CA GLY A 53 -1.10 -16.59 -4.86
C GLY A 53 0.17 -17.21 -5.44
N LYS A 54 0.29 -18.55 -5.43
CA LYS A 54 1.53 -19.24 -5.78
C LYS A 54 2.08 -18.84 -7.16
N ASN A 55 1.24 -18.91 -8.18
CA ASN A 55 1.66 -18.59 -9.55
C ASN A 55 1.88 -17.09 -9.76
N ALA A 56 1.08 -16.25 -9.09
CA ALA A 56 1.22 -14.80 -9.19
C ALA A 56 2.56 -14.33 -8.62
N LEU A 57 2.99 -14.85 -7.47
CA LEU A 57 4.26 -14.45 -6.85
C LEU A 57 5.50 -14.99 -7.58
N SER A 58 5.35 -15.97 -8.47
CA SER A 58 6.50 -16.55 -9.22
C SER A 58 7.24 -15.55 -10.12
N ILE A 59 6.66 -14.39 -10.41
CA ILE A 59 7.31 -13.31 -11.14
C ILE A 59 8.25 -12.47 -10.26
N SER A 60 8.16 -12.61 -8.93
CA SER A 60 9.04 -11.91 -7.99
C SER A 60 10.38 -12.63 -7.84
N TRP A 61 11.34 -11.96 -7.22
CA TRP A 61 12.67 -12.53 -6.92
C TRP A 61 12.70 -13.35 -5.62
N ILE A 62 11.53 -13.57 -4.97
CA ILE A 62 11.44 -14.33 -3.73
C ILE A 62 11.46 -15.84 -4.03
N ASP A 63 12.49 -16.53 -3.57
CA ASP A 63 12.68 -17.97 -3.78
C ASP A 63 11.99 -18.85 -2.71
N ASP A 64 12.02 -18.44 -1.42
CA ASP A 64 11.36 -19.18 -0.33
C ASP A 64 9.89 -18.76 -0.21
N VAL A 65 9.03 -19.54 -0.87
CA VAL A 65 7.58 -19.29 -0.89
C VAL A 65 6.87 -20.45 -0.18
N ARG A 66 6.30 -20.16 0.98
CA ARG A 66 5.56 -21.10 1.82
C ARG A 66 4.06 -20.91 1.63
N ILE A 67 3.35 -22.01 1.35
CA ILE A 67 1.97 -21.96 0.89
C ILE A 67 1.04 -22.53 1.95
N TRP A 68 0.04 -21.78 2.37
CA TRP A 68 -1.07 -22.30 3.15
C TRP A 68 -2.29 -22.54 2.25
N THR A 69 -3.10 -23.56 2.58
CA THR A 69 -4.28 -23.95 1.80
C THR A 69 -5.37 -22.89 1.93
N SER A 70 -5.80 -22.31 0.82
CA SER A 70 -6.85 -21.30 0.76
C SER A 70 -7.98 -21.76 -0.16
N PRO A 71 -9.28 -21.58 0.22
CA PRO A 71 -9.73 -20.92 1.46
C PRO A 71 -9.59 -21.82 2.70
N ASN A 72 -9.27 -21.23 3.84
CA ASN A 72 -9.27 -21.91 5.14
C ASN A 72 -9.67 -20.91 6.25
N PRO A 73 -10.96 -20.73 6.54
CA PRO A 73 -11.44 -19.76 7.53
C PRO A 73 -10.94 -20.02 8.96
N GLU A 74 -10.58 -21.26 9.29
CA GLU A 74 -10.09 -21.62 10.62
C GLU A 74 -8.63 -21.18 10.84
N ASP A 75 -7.82 -21.20 9.76
CA ASP A 75 -6.41 -20.82 9.81
C ASP A 75 -5.97 -20.22 8.47
N GLU A 76 -6.11 -18.92 8.32
CA GLU A 76 -5.60 -18.17 7.16
C GLU A 76 -4.07 -18.00 7.18
N GLY A 77 -3.34 -19.11 7.41
CA GLY A 77 -1.88 -19.16 7.37
C GLY A 77 -1.18 -18.77 8.66
N ILE A 78 -1.91 -18.54 9.75
CA ILE A 78 -1.35 -18.09 11.03
C ILE A 78 -0.41 -19.15 11.64
N SER A 79 -0.78 -20.43 11.59
CA SER A 79 0.06 -21.52 12.09
C SER A 79 1.39 -21.58 11.30
N LEU A 80 1.33 -21.56 9.97
CA LEU A 80 2.52 -21.58 9.11
C LEU A 80 3.40 -20.36 9.34
N LEU A 81 2.78 -19.16 9.48
CA LEU A 81 3.48 -17.92 9.79
C LEU A 81 4.20 -18.01 11.13
N SER A 82 3.49 -18.45 12.20
CA SER A 82 4.07 -18.55 13.54
C SER A 82 5.25 -19.51 13.58
N ASP A 83 5.15 -20.67 12.92
CA ASP A 83 6.23 -21.65 12.86
C ASP A 83 7.44 -21.14 12.09
N THR A 84 7.18 -20.38 10.99
CA THR A 84 8.23 -19.71 10.23
C THR A 84 8.98 -18.69 11.10
N LEU A 85 8.26 -17.82 11.80
CA LEU A 85 8.84 -16.79 12.67
C LEU A 85 9.61 -17.38 13.84
N LYS A 86 9.07 -18.40 14.53
CA LYS A 86 9.79 -19.11 15.59
C LYS A 86 11.08 -19.76 15.11
N GLY A 87 11.07 -20.27 13.88
CA GLY A 87 12.26 -20.84 13.25
C GLY A 87 13.39 -19.83 13.01
N LEU A 88 13.05 -18.57 12.78
CA LEU A 88 13.98 -17.47 12.53
C LEU A 88 14.43 -16.75 13.81
N SER A 89 13.54 -16.59 14.78
CA SER A 89 13.73 -15.75 15.97
C SER A 89 14.49 -16.47 17.08
N LYS A 90 15.72 -16.90 16.79
CA LYS A 90 16.53 -17.71 17.72
C LYS A 90 17.56 -16.90 18.53
N ARG A 91 17.90 -15.69 18.09
CA ARG A 91 18.96 -14.90 18.72
C ARG A 91 18.41 -13.93 19.74
N HIS A 92 17.41 -13.14 19.36
CA HIS A 92 16.84 -12.07 20.19
C HIS A 92 15.40 -12.36 20.62
N GLY A 93 14.71 -13.29 19.93
CA GLY A 93 13.29 -13.58 20.14
C GLY A 93 12.39 -12.41 19.77
N ARG A 94 12.78 -11.57 18.77
CA ARG A 94 12.05 -10.34 18.44
C ARG A 94 11.81 -10.22 16.93
N VAL A 95 10.53 -10.01 16.58
CA VAL A 95 10.07 -9.75 15.21
C VAL A 95 9.53 -8.33 15.11
N GLY A 96 10.13 -7.52 14.27
CA GLY A 96 9.69 -6.17 14.00
C GLY A 96 8.47 -6.15 13.08
N VAL A 97 7.44 -5.40 13.47
CA VAL A 97 6.21 -5.20 12.70
C VAL A 97 5.88 -3.72 12.65
N PRO A 98 5.44 -3.15 11.51
CA PRO A 98 4.96 -1.77 11.50
C PRO A 98 3.70 -1.64 12.34
N MET A 99 3.76 -0.94 13.48
CA MET A 99 2.64 -0.80 14.41
C MET A 99 2.32 0.66 14.78
N GLY A 100 3.15 1.62 14.34
CA GLY A 100 3.00 3.04 14.65
C GLY A 100 1.92 3.73 13.82
N SER A 101 1.82 5.05 13.97
CA SER A 101 0.89 5.87 13.19
C SER A 101 1.12 5.70 11.68
N GLU A 102 0.03 5.80 10.90
CA GLU A 102 0.03 5.65 9.44
C GLU A 102 0.43 4.24 8.94
N THR A 103 0.40 3.25 9.83
CA THR A 103 0.57 1.85 9.46
C THR A 103 -0.71 1.05 9.71
N HIS A 104 -0.86 -0.07 9.05
CA HIS A 104 -1.96 -1.00 9.31
C HIS A 104 -1.51 -2.45 9.09
N LEU A 105 -2.11 -3.36 9.84
CA LEU A 105 -1.93 -4.79 9.68
C LEU A 105 -3.08 -5.33 8.82
N ARG A 106 -2.75 -5.86 7.63
CA ARG A 106 -3.76 -6.45 6.73
C ARG A 106 -4.07 -7.90 7.14
N MET A 107 -4.64 -8.06 8.30
CA MET A 107 -5.17 -9.34 8.82
C MET A 107 -6.29 -9.08 9.83
N PRO A 108 -7.20 -10.03 10.07
CA PRO A 108 -8.22 -9.91 11.09
C PRO A 108 -7.61 -9.66 12.48
N ALA A 109 -8.25 -8.83 13.30
CA ALA A 109 -7.76 -8.52 14.65
C ALA A 109 -7.60 -9.79 15.52
N ASN A 110 -8.52 -10.75 15.41
CA ASN A 110 -8.41 -12.03 16.10
C ASN A 110 -7.17 -12.83 15.67
N ASP A 111 -6.75 -12.73 14.43
CA ASP A 111 -5.57 -13.44 13.93
C ASP A 111 -4.29 -12.81 14.45
N VAL A 112 -4.27 -11.50 14.71
CA VAL A 112 -3.17 -10.84 15.43
C VAL A 112 -3.05 -11.43 16.85
N VAL A 113 -4.17 -11.64 17.54
CA VAL A 113 -4.19 -12.24 18.89
C VAL A 113 -3.72 -13.70 18.84
N LYS A 114 -4.24 -14.48 17.87
CA LYS A 114 -3.81 -15.87 17.64
C LYS A 114 -2.31 -15.95 17.36
N LEU A 115 -1.79 -15.10 16.47
CA LEU A 115 -0.37 -15.05 16.14
C LEU A 115 0.49 -14.76 17.38
N LYS A 116 0.16 -13.72 18.14
CA LYS A 116 0.87 -13.38 19.38
C LYS A 116 0.89 -14.53 20.35
N SER A 117 -0.25 -15.21 20.54
CA SER A 117 -0.33 -16.39 21.43
C SER A 117 0.51 -17.55 20.90
N ALA A 118 0.49 -17.82 19.59
CA ALA A 118 1.21 -18.91 18.96
C ALA A 118 2.74 -18.70 18.95
N LEU A 119 3.20 -17.45 18.93
CA LEU A 119 4.63 -17.11 18.95
C LEU A 119 5.32 -17.45 20.29
N GLY A 120 4.58 -17.51 21.39
CA GLY A 120 5.09 -17.91 22.70
C GLY A 120 6.14 -16.93 23.24
N HIS A 121 7.41 -17.28 23.14
CA HIS A 121 8.54 -16.48 23.64
C HIS A 121 9.06 -15.45 22.61
N VAL A 122 8.49 -15.39 21.43
CA VAL A 122 8.89 -14.42 20.39
C VAL A 122 8.01 -13.19 20.48
N ASP A 123 8.62 -12.05 20.73
CA ASP A 123 7.93 -10.77 20.85
C ASP A 123 7.74 -10.08 19.50
N MET A 124 6.54 -9.60 19.24
CA MET A 124 6.27 -8.65 18.17
C MET A 124 6.53 -7.23 18.68
N VAL A 125 7.47 -6.53 18.04
CA VAL A 125 7.91 -5.19 18.44
C VAL A 125 7.73 -4.19 17.31
N ASP A 126 7.55 -2.91 17.63
CA ASP A 126 7.34 -1.88 16.61
C ASP A 126 8.61 -1.63 15.77
N ALA A 127 8.49 -1.76 14.45
CA ALA A 127 9.54 -1.49 13.47
C ALA A 127 9.26 -0.24 12.62
N THR A 128 8.25 0.56 12.96
CA THR A 128 7.83 1.72 12.16
C THR A 128 8.99 2.69 11.90
N ALA A 129 9.80 2.98 12.92
CA ALA A 129 10.95 3.88 12.77
C ALA A 129 11.99 3.34 11.77
N ILE A 130 12.23 2.02 11.73
CA ILE A 130 13.17 1.40 10.79
C ILE A 130 12.68 1.63 9.36
N LEU A 131 11.40 1.37 9.10
CA LEU A 131 10.81 1.56 7.77
C LEU A 131 10.80 3.02 7.34
N ARG A 132 10.41 3.92 8.23
CA ARG A 132 10.42 5.37 7.95
C ARG A 132 11.81 5.85 7.57
N ASN A 133 12.82 5.50 8.35
CA ASN A 133 14.20 5.88 8.08
C ASN A 133 14.70 5.33 6.75
N LEU A 134 14.37 4.06 6.43
CA LEU A 134 14.74 3.45 5.16
C LEU A 134 14.08 4.15 3.96
N ARG A 135 12.78 4.45 4.06
CA ARG A 135 12.00 4.98 2.93
C ARG A 135 12.05 6.52 2.83
N MET A 136 12.44 7.21 3.89
CA MET A 136 12.53 8.68 3.90
C MET A 136 13.64 9.18 2.99
N VAL A 137 14.78 8.51 2.98
CA VAL A 137 15.90 8.81 2.07
C VAL A 137 15.74 8.00 0.79
N LYS A 138 15.33 8.69 -0.29
CA LYS A 138 15.05 8.06 -1.59
C LYS A 138 16.35 7.79 -2.35
N SER A 139 16.39 6.67 -3.03
CA SER A 139 17.41 6.38 -4.03
C SER A 139 17.21 7.24 -5.29
N ASP A 140 18.25 7.32 -6.14
CA ASP A 140 18.16 8.04 -7.42
C ASP A 140 17.05 7.49 -8.32
N TRP A 141 16.82 6.18 -8.28
CA TRP A 141 15.74 5.52 -9.00
C TRP A 141 14.35 5.93 -8.51
N GLU A 142 14.13 5.96 -7.20
CA GLU A 142 12.88 6.45 -6.61
C GLU A 142 12.65 7.94 -6.93
N ILE A 143 13.71 8.75 -6.86
CA ILE A 143 13.65 10.17 -7.25
C ILE A 143 13.26 10.32 -8.71
N ALA A 144 13.80 9.49 -9.60
CA ALA A 144 13.44 9.54 -11.03
C ALA A 144 11.96 9.22 -11.26
N LYS A 145 11.41 8.21 -10.58
CA LYS A 145 9.98 7.87 -10.62
C LYS A 145 9.10 9.00 -10.09
N HIS A 146 9.47 9.59 -8.94
CA HIS A 146 8.73 10.74 -8.41
C HIS A 146 8.73 11.92 -9.39
N LYS A 147 9.86 12.24 -10.01
CA LYS A 147 9.93 13.30 -11.02
C LYS A 147 9.04 13.00 -12.21
N TYR A 148 9.02 11.75 -12.66
CA TYR A 148 8.19 11.33 -13.79
C TYR A 148 6.70 11.50 -13.49
N ILE A 149 6.20 10.94 -12.37
CA ILE A 149 4.79 11.01 -12.04
C ILE A 149 4.33 12.44 -11.73
N CYS A 150 5.18 13.25 -11.06
CA CYS A 150 4.87 14.66 -10.82
C CYS A 150 4.72 15.44 -12.14
N ARG A 151 5.61 15.21 -13.12
CA ARG A 151 5.49 15.85 -14.45
C ARG A 151 4.19 15.46 -15.13
N LEU A 152 3.88 14.16 -15.14
CA LEU A 152 2.66 13.64 -15.74
C LEU A 152 1.39 14.28 -15.16
N VAL A 153 1.33 14.40 -13.83
CA VAL A 153 0.20 15.07 -13.17
C VAL A 153 0.19 16.57 -13.45
N SER A 154 1.36 17.23 -13.50
CA SER A 154 1.45 18.65 -13.87
C SER A 154 0.92 18.90 -15.29
N ASP A 155 1.31 18.06 -16.25
CA ASP A 155 0.83 18.15 -17.64
C ASP A 155 -0.71 17.95 -17.74
N ALA A 156 -1.27 17.10 -16.85
CA ALA A 156 -2.72 16.93 -16.76
C ALA A 156 -3.41 18.17 -16.16
N TYR A 157 -2.80 18.85 -15.20
CA TYR A 157 -3.29 20.12 -14.66
C TYR A 157 -3.17 21.26 -15.69
N GLU A 158 -2.11 21.32 -16.48
CA GLU A 158 -2.00 22.29 -17.59
C GLU A 158 -3.12 22.09 -18.62
N ASN A 159 -3.54 20.85 -18.87
CA ASN A 159 -4.65 20.53 -19.77
C ASN A 159 -6.04 20.76 -19.12
N PHE A 160 -6.09 21.04 -17.83
CA PHE A 160 -7.33 21.07 -17.06
C PHE A 160 -8.38 22.04 -17.60
N GLY A 161 -7.96 23.21 -18.08
CA GLY A 161 -8.86 24.19 -18.73
C GLY A 161 -9.52 23.69 -20.02
N ASN A 162 -9.02 22.63 -20.64
CA ASN A 162 -9.67 21.96 -21.77
C ASN A 162 -10.70 20.94 -21.31
N ILE A 163 -10.57 20.41 -20.09
CA ILE A 163 -11.40 19.36 -19.50
C ILE A 163 -12.58 19.98 -18.74
N ALA A 164 -12.31 20.87 -17.78
CA ALA A 164 -13.33 21.49 -16.94
C ALA A 164 -14.01 22.65 -17.66
N LYS A 165 -15.32 22.60 -17.76
CA LYS A 165 -16.16 23.63 -18.41
C LYS A 165 -17.33 24.02 -17.51
N SER A 166 -17.77 25.27 -17.61
CA SER A 166 -19.02 25.70 -16.99
C SER A 166 -20.18 24.81 -17.47
N GLY A 167 -21.04 24.43 -16.57
CA GLY A 167 -22.14 23.50 -16.80
C GLY A 167 -21.82 22.02 -16.53
N MET A 168 -20.56 21.63 -16.43
CA MET A 168 -20.17 20.28 -15.99
C MET A 168 -20.29 20.19 -14.45
N SER A 169 -20.64 19.03 -13.95
CA SER A 169 -20.62 18.71 -12.53
C SER A 169 -19.21 18.35 -12.03
N GLU A 170 -19.00 18.47 -10.70
CA GLU A 170 -17.76 17.98 -10.07
C GLU A 170 -17.45 16.53 -10.46
N ARG A 171 -18.47 15.66 -10.51
CA ARG A 171 -18.34 14.24 -10.88
C ARG A 171 -17.83 14.06 -12.30
N GLU A 172 -18.37 14.80 -13.25
CA GLU A 172 -17.95 14.74 -14.65
C GLU A 172 -16.53 15.26 -14.81
N ILE A 173 -16.18 16.34 -14.16
CA ILE A 173 -14.82 16.92 -14.19
C ILE A 173 -13.81 15.95 -13.60
N LEU A 174 -14.10 15.34 -12.44
CA LEU A 174 -13.21 14.34 -11.82
C LEU A 174 -13.01 13.12 -12.70
N ALA A 175 -14.07 12.63 -13.33
CA ALA A 175 -13.97 11.49 -14.25
C ALA A 175 -13.08 11.83 -15.45
N ALA A 176 -13.26 13.00 -16.04
CA ALA A 176 -12.49 13.45 -17.19
C ALA A 176 -11.00 13.67 -16.81
N HIS A 177 -10.72 14.31 -15.67
CA HIS A 177 -9.34 14.52 -15.21
C HIS A 177 -8.65 13.20 -14.86
N ARG A 178 -9.33 12.26 -14.20
CA ARG A 178 -8.79 10.91 -13.95
C ARG A 178 -8.41 10.20 -15.24
N LEU A 179 -9.26 10.25 -16.26
CA LEU A 179 -8.98 9.68 -17.58
C LEU A 179 -7.78 10.34 -18.25
N ASP A 180 -7.64 11.65 -18.14
CA ASP A 180 -6.49 12.39 -18.70
C ASP A 180 -5.18 11.95 -18.03
N VAL A 181 -5.15 11.86 -16.67
CA VAL A 181 -3.98 11.38 -15.91
C VAL A 181 -3.59 9.95 -16.32
N LEU A 182 -4.57 9.04 -16.41
CA LEU A 182 -4.34 7.65 -16.84
C LEU A 182 -3.84 7.58 -18.29
N SER A 183 -4.40 8.38 -19.19
CA SER A 183 -4.01 8.41 -20.61
C SER A 183 -2.57 8.87 -20.83
N ARG A 184 -2.01 9.61 -19.88
CA ARG A 184 -0.62 10.08 -19.88
C ARG A 184 0.37 9.05 -19.37
N GLY A 185 -0.10 7.93 -18.79
CA GLY A 185 0.74 6.81 -18.39
C GLY A 185 0.85 6.58 -16.88
N ALA A 186 -0.04 7.13 -16.06
CA ALA A 186 -0.18 6.69 -14.68
C ALA A 186 -0.81 5.28 -14.63
N ASP A 187 -0.33 4.44 -13.73
CA ASP A 187 -0.90 3.09 -13.52
C ASP A 187 -2.27 3.17 -12.83
N SER A 188 -2.40 4.11 -11.89
CA SER A 188 -3.65 4.34 -11.17
C SER A 188 -3.77 5.79 -10.67
N VAL A 189 -5.02 6.17 -10.34
CA VAL A 189 -5.36 7.41 -9.66
C VAL A 189 -6.17 7.04 -8.41
N PRO A 190 -5.52 6.57 -7.34
CA PRO A 190 -6.19 6.03 -6.15
C PRO A 190 -6.89 7.11 -5.34
N TYR A 191 -6.44 8.34 -5.45
CA TYR A 191 -6.99 9.47 -4.73
C TYR A 191 -7.26 10.65 -5.68
N ILE A 192 -8.50 11.11 -5.70
CA ILE A 192 -8.90 12.32 -6.38
C ILE A 192 -10.18 12.86 -5.75
N VAL A 193 -10.14 14.10 -5.33
CA VAL A 193 -11.29 14.85 -4.80
C VAL A 193 -11.43 16.17 -5.51
N ALA A 194 -12.67 16.65 -5.65
CA ALA A 194 -12.98 18.00 -6.11
C ALA A 194 -14.21 18.51 -5.41
N THR A 195 -14.19 19.77 -5.09
CA THR A 195 -15.32 20.51 -4.55
C THR A 195 -15.37 21.91 -5.14
N ALA A 196 -16.57 22.43 -5.39
CA ALA A 196 -16.76 23.74 -5.99
C ALA A 196 -17.88 24.53 -5.29
N ALA A 197 -17.64 25.82 -5.08
CA ALA A 197 -18.62 26.78 -4.60
C ALA A 197 -18.24 28.20 -5.01
N GLN A 198 -19.19 29.16 -4.96
CA GLN A 198 -19.00 30.55 -5.41
C GLN A 198 -17.85 31.27 -4.69
N ASP A 199 -17.68 31.04 -3.39
CA ASP A 199 -16.64 31.69 -2.59
C ASP A 199 -15.55 30.67 -2.14
N GLY A 200 -15.45 29.54 -2.85
CA GLY A 200 -14.62 28.41 -2.42
C GLY A 200 -15.35 27.46 -1.48
N THR A 201 -14.65 26.45 -0.99
CA THR A 201 -15.20 25.40 -0.14
C THR A 201 -14.33 25.19 1.08
N ASP A 202 -14.95 24.93 2.22
CA ASP A 202 -14.32 24.49 3.48
C ASP A 202 -14.35 22.96 3.65
N ASP A 203 -15.02 22.24 2.72
CA ASP A 203 -15.14 20.78 2.72
C ASP A 203 -14.34 20.18 1.52
N ALA A 204 -13.07 19.94 1.74
CA ALA A 204 -12.16 19.45 0.70
C ALA A 204 -12.22 17.93 0.46
N ILE A 205 -12.97 17.17 1.29
CA ILE A 205 -12.95 15.69 1.27
C ILE A 205 -14.30 15.03 1.00
N ARG A 206 -15.37 15.82 0.81
CA ARG A 206 -16.69 15.27 0.48
C ARG A 206 -16.70 14.57 -0.88
N PHE A 207 -17.66 13.68 -1.06
CA PHE A 207 -17.91 13.10 -2.37
C PHE A 207 -18.35 14.17 -3.38
N PRO A 208 -17.90 14.05 -4.66
CA PRO A 208 -18.33 14.96 -5.72
C PRO A 208 -19.84 14.88 -5.92
N ASN A 209 -20.45 16.02 -6.15
CA ASN A 209 -21.88 16.14 -6.41
C ASN A 209 -22.17 16.34 -7.91
N ASP A 210 -23.46 16.38 -8.25
CA ASP A 210 -23.96 16.54 -9.61
C ASP A 210 -24.41 17.98 -9.92
N ARG A 211 -24.14 18.95 -9.03
CA ARG A 211 -24.44 20.38 -9.29
C ARG A 211 -23.57 20.85 -10.45
N PRO A 212 -24.15 21.42 -11.50
CA PRO A 212 -23.38 22.05 -12.57
C PRO A 212 -22.57 23.22 -12.05
N LEU A 213 -21.31 23.33 -12.46
CA LEU A 213 -20.49 24.48 -12.18
C LEU A 213 -21.03 25.70 -12.94
N VAL A 214 -21.05 26.84 -12.28
CA VAL A 214 -21.43 28.12 -12.85
C VAL A 214 -20.29 29.12 -12.78
N ASP A 215 -20.39 30.19 -13.56
CA ASP A 215 -19.38 31.24 -13.55
C ASP A 215 -19.26 31.86 -12.16
N GLY A 216 -18.01 31.99 -11.70
CA GLY A 216 -17.67 32.45 -10.35
C GLY A 216 -17.45 31.33 -9.33
N ASP A 217 -17.73 30.07 -9.66
CA ASP A 217 -17.34 28.97 -8.80
C ASP A 217 -15.80 28.83 -8.72
N VAL A 218 -15.31 28.65 -7.51
CA VAL A 218 -13.92 28.26 -7.23
C VAL A 218 -13.88 26.74 -7.09
N LEU A 219 -13.16 26.08 -7.99
CA LEU A 219 -12.99 24.63 -7.99
C LEU A 219 -11.66 24.25 -7.31
N PHE A 220 -11.77 23.52 -6.22
CA PHE A 220 -10.62 22.87 -5.55
C PHE A 220 -10.47 21.45 -6.07
N ILE A 221 -9.24 21.03 -6.38
CA ILE A 221 -8.92 19.65 -6.75
C ILE A 221 -7.64 19.21 -6.05
N ASP A 222 -7.66 17.98 -5.54
CA ASP A 222 -6.48 17.28 -5.04
C ASP A 222 -6.39 15.90 -5.71
N THR A 223 -5.20 15.56 -6.25
CA THR A 223 -4.99 14.35 -7.06
C THR A 223 -3.75 13.61 -6.62
N GLY A 224 -3.91 12.31 -6.32
CA GLY A 224 -2.82 11.37 -6.15
C GLY A 224 -2.77 10.39 -7.32
N ALA A 225 -1.61 10.23 -7.95
CA ALA A 225 -1.38 9.25 -9.00
C ALA A 225 -0.24 8.31 -8.63
N GLU A 226 -0.27 7.11 -9.16
CA GLU A 226 0.74 6.08 -8.91
C GLU A 226 1.37 5.59 -10.20
N ILE A 227 2.65 5.21 -10.08
CA ILE A 227 3.42 4.47 -11.09
C ILE A 227 4.31 3.45 -10.39
N ASP A 228 4.29 2.22 -10.86
CA ASP A 228 5.03 1.08 -10.27
C ASP A 228 4.77 0.90 -8.75
N GLY A 229 3.54 1.21 -8.31
CA GLY A 229 3.12 1.09 -6.91
C GLY A 229 3.71 2.12 -5.97
#